data_84993b2045b5e08f0391e7060a2bb16d
#
_entry.id   84993b2045b5e08f0391e7060a2bb16d
#
_cell.length_a   1.000
_cell.length_b   1.000
_cell.length_c   1.000
_cell.angle_alpha   90.00
_cell.angle_beta   90.00
_cell.angle_gamma   90.00
#
_symmetry.space_group_name_H-M   'P 1'
#
loop_
_entity.id
_entity.type
_entity.pdbx_description
1 polymer ?
#
loop_
_entity_poly.entity_id
_entity_poly.type
_entity_poly.pdbx_seq_one_letter_code
_entity_poly.pdbx_strand_id
1 'polypeptide(L)'
;MATKVAINGFGRIGRNVARAIIERPDCGLELVSINDLADAKANARLFQRDSVHGPFNGTVEVDGNDLIINGKRIHVTAERDPANLPHAANGVDIAFECTGFFTNREGGQKHLDAGAKRVLISAPAKGVDLTVVFGVNHEKLSADHKIVSNASCTTNCLAPMAKVLHESIGIERGLMTTIHSYTNDQKILDQIHSDPRRARAAAMNMIPTSTGAAVAVGEVLPDLKGKLDGSSIRVPTPNVSVVDLTFTPKRDTTVEEVNGLLKAAAEGALKGVLAYTDEPLVSIDFNHDPASSTIDSLETAVLEGKLVRVLSWYDNEWGFSNRMLDTAGVMAKLI
;
A
#
# COMPACT_ATOMS: atom_id res chain seq x y z
N MET A 1 20.56 -16.23 -3.54
CA MET A 1 19.33 -17.06 -3.44
C MET A 1 18.17 -16.10 -3.29
N ALA A 2 16.99 -16.43 -3.82
CA ALA A 2 15.80 -15.60 -3.64
C ALA A 2 15.35 -15.65 -2.17
N THR A 3 14.82 -14.54 -1.66
CA THR A 3 14.28 -14.46 -0.30
C THR A 3 12.91 -15.11 -0.26
N LYS A 4 12.74 -16.12 0.60
CA LYS A 4 11.50 -16.87 0.73
C LYS A 4 10.45 -16.10 1.50
N VAL A 5 9.27 -15.92 0.91
CA VAL A 5 8.19 -15.16 1.53
C VAL A 5 6.93 -16.01 1.68
N ALA A 6 6.19 -15.76 2.76
CA ALA A 6 4.87 -16.32 3.02
C ALA A 6 3.84 -15.18 3.08
N ILE A 7 2.61 -15.44 2.64
CA ILE A 7 1.50 -14.48 2.72
C ILE A 7 0.45 -15.04 3.68
N ASN A 8 0.16 -14.31 4.75
CA ASN A 8 -0.96 -14.57 5.65
C ASN A 8 -2.13 -13.64 5.29
N GLY A 9 -3.24 -14.22 4.86
CA GLY A 9 -4.40 -13.50 4.30
C GLY A 9 -4.30 -13.35 2.78
N PHE A 10 -5.04 -14.19 2.05
CA PHE A 10 -5.07 -14.19 0.59
C PHE A 10 -6.29 -13.44 0.03
N GLY A 11 -6.62 -12.31 0.70
CA GLY A 11 -7.61 -11.34 0.26
C GLY A 11 -7.13 -10.50 -0.92
N ARG A 12 -7.70 -9.29 -1.09
CA ARG A 12 -7.31 -8.39 -2.19
C ARG A 12 -5.81 -8.13 -2.23
N ILE A 13 -5.24 -7.64 -1.11
CA ILE A 13 -3.81 -7.27 -1.05
C ILE A 13 -2.91 -8.50 -1.16
N GLY A 14 -3.20 -9.58 -0.43
CA GLY A 14 -2.37 -10.80 -0.51
C GLY A 14 -2.30 -11.37 -1.92
N ARG A 15 -3.42 -11.41 -2.68
CA ARG A 15 -3.42 -11.85 -4.07
C ARG A 15 -2.66 -10.90 -5.00
N ASN A 16 -2.79 -9.59 -4.81
CA ASN A 16 -2.05 -8.62 -5.61
C ASN A 16 -0.55 -8.64 -5.31
N VAL A 17 -0.14 -8.84 -4.05
CA VAL A 17 1.27 -9.08 -3.69
C VAL A 17 1.80 -10.34 -4.37
N ALA A 18 1.05 -11.44 -4.36
CA ALA A 18 1.44 -12.68 -5.05
C ALA A 18 1.57 -12.48 -6.56
N ARG A 19 0.62 -11.77 -7.20
CA ARG A 19 0.73 -11.39 -8.63
C ARG A 19 1.95 -10.54 -8.90
N ALA A 20 2.19 -9.51 -8.09
CA ALA A 20 3.33 -8.62 -8.24
C ALA A 20 4.68 -9.36 -8.13
N ILE A 21 4.81 -10.35 -7.22
CA ILE A 21 6.01 -11.20 -7.14
C ILE A 21 6.24 -11.96 -8.45
N ILE A 22 5.17 -12.47 -9.07
CA ILE A 22 5.26 -13.27 -10.29
C ILE A 22 5.51 -12.38 -11.52
N GLU A 23 4.90 -11.21 -11.57
CA GLU A 23 5.03 -10.24 -12.67
C GLU A 23 6.37 -9.48 -12.61
N ARG A 24 7.04 -9.48 -11.44
CA ARG A 24 8.37 -8.88 -11.23
C ARG A 24 9.39 -9.94 -10.83
N PRO A 25 9.82 -10.83 -11.73
CA PRO A 25 10.71 -11.95 -11.43
C PRO A 25 12.10 -11.50 -10.91
N ASP A 26 12.46 -10.27 -11.16
CA ASP A 26 13.68 -9.60 -10.70
C ASP A 26 13.57 -9.00 -9.29
N CYS A 27 12.41 -9.06 -8.65
CA CYS A 27 12.22 -8.54 -7.29
C CYS A 27 13.03 -9.30 -6.21
N GLY A 28 13.60 -10.46 -6.54
CA GLY A 28 14.43 -11.26 -5.64
C GLY A 28 13.64 -12.00 -4.55
N LEU A 29 12.30 -12.05 -4.64
CA LEU A 29 11.42 -12.74 -3.71
C LEU A 29 10.88 -14.03 -4.31
N GLU A 30 10.66 -15.04 -3.47
CA GLU A 30 10.06 -16.32 -3.84
C GLU A 30 8.89 -16.61 -2.92
N LEU A 31 7.67 -16.67 -3.47
CA LEU A 31 6.48 -17.05 -2.71
C LEU A 31 6.50 -18.57 -2.49
N VAL A 32 6.57 -19.00 -1.22
CA VAL A 32 6.64 -20.41 -0.85
C VAL A 32 5.37 -20.92 -0.17
N SER A 33 4.61 -20.05 0.51
CA SER A 33 3.37 -20.44 1.17
C SER A 33 2.36 -19.31 1.28
N ILE A 34 1.10 -19.70 1.37
CA ILE A 34 -0.06 -18.84 1.55
C ILE A 34 -0.89 -19.41 2.70
N ASN A 35 -1.44 -18.57 3.55
CA ASN A 35 -2.44 -18.93 4.53
C ASN A 35 -3.74 -18.16 4.26
N ASP A 36 -4.85 -18.86 4.14
CA ASP A 36 -6.19 -18.27 4.06
C ASP A 36 -7.22 -19.31 4.55
N LEU A 37 -8.33 -18.85 5.13
CA LEU A 37 -9.35 -19.75 5.70
C LEU A 37 -10.22 -20.41 4.62
N ALA A 38 -10.15 -19.96 3.38
CA ALA A 38 -10.80 -20.59 2.23
C ALA A 38 -9.97 -21.79 1.73
N ASP A 39 -10.62 -22.70 1.02
CA ASP A 39 -9.94 -23.84 0.41
C ASP A 39 -9.06 -23.42 -0.79
N ALA A 40 -8.15 -24.31 -1.21
CA ALA A 40 -7.24 -24.07 -2.31
C ALA A 40 -7.95 -23.77 -3.65
N LYS A 41 -9.11 -24.41 -3.91
CA LYS A 41 -9.87 -24.20 -5.16
C LYS A 41 -10.47 -22.80 -5.22
N ALA A 42 -11.04 -22.32 -4.11
CA ALA A 42 -11.57 -20.96 -4.00
C ALA A 42 -10.46 -19.92 -4.17
N ASN A 43 -9.33 -20.13 -3.51
CA ASN A 43 -8.16 -19.27 -3.61
C ASN A 43 -7.57 -19.25 -5.04
N ALA A 44 -7.43 -20.41 -5.69
CA ALA A 44 -7.00 -20.53 -7.09
C ALA A 44 -7.90 -19.74 -8.03
N ARG A 45 -9.22 -19.90 -7.88
CA ARG A 45 -10.22 -19.23 -8.73
C ARG A 45 -10.14 -17.71 -8.60
N LEU A 46 -10.07 -17.19 -7.36
CA LEU A 46 -9.99 -15.75 -7.10
C LEU A 46 -8.62 -15.17 -7.49
N PHE A 47 -7.56 -15.96 -7.45
CA PHE A 47 -6.26 -15.54 -7.96
C PHE A 47 -6.24 -15.48 -9.49
N GLN A 48 -6.84 -16.48 -10.16
CA GLN A 48 -6.89 -16.54 -11.61
C GLN A 48 -7.82 -15.50 -12.23
N ARG A 49 -8.91 -15.13 -11.55
CA ARG A 49 -9.96 -14.23 -12.05
C ARG A 49 -10.17 -13.08 -11.08
N ASP A 50 -9.76 -11.90 -11.48
CA ASP A 50 -9.92 -10.68 -10.70
C ASP A 50 -10.78 -9.68 -11.46
N SER A 51 -11.81 -9.12 -10.81
CA SER A 51 -12.75 -8.20 -11.47
C SER A 51 -12.13 -6.82 -11.74
N VAL A 52 -11.09 -6.46 -11.00
CA VAL A 52 -10.42 -5.15 -11.05
C VAL A 52 -9.18 -5.23 -11.95
N HIS A 53 -8.30 -6.21 -11.67
CA HIS A 53 -7.01 -6.37 -12.35
C HIS A 53 -7.04 -7.37 -13.52
N GLY A 54 -8.22 -7.92 -13.82
CA GLY A 54 -8.39 -8.87 -14.92
C GLY A 54 -7.86 -10.28 -14.65
N PRO A 55 -7.88 -11.15 -15.65
CA PRO A 55 -7.38 -12.51 -15.52
C PRO A 55 -5.86 -12.51 -15.29
N PHE A 56 -5.39 -13.44 -14.43
CA PHE A 56 -3.96 -13.67 -14.25
C PHE A 56 -3.34 -14.21 -15.55
N ASN A 57 -2.22 -13.61 -15.95
CA ASN A 57 -1.49 -14.04 -17.15
C ASN A 57 -0.53 -15.18 -16.81
N GLY A 58 -1.07 -16.39 -16.71
CA GLY A 58 -0.31 -17.59 -16.37
C GLY A 58 -1.22 -18.79 -16.05
N THR A 59 -0.60 -19.87 -15.59
CA THR A 59 -1.30 -21.10 -15.20
C THR A 59 -1.52 -21.14 -13.69
N VAL A 60 -2.70 -21.59 -13.28
CA VAL A 60 -3.06 -21.80 -11.87
C VAL A 60 -3.76 -23.14 -11.77
N GLU A 61 -3.14 -24.07 -11.07
CA GLU A 61 -3.65 -25.43 -10.86
C GLU A 61 -3.73 -25.70 -9.35
N VAL A 62 -4.47 -26.72 -8.97
CA VAL A 62 -4.61 -27.18 -7.57
C VAL A 62 -4.18 -28.62 -7.51
N ASP A 63 -3.26 -28.93 -6.58
CA ASP A 63 -2.82 -30.28 -6.27
C ASP A 63 -2.95 -30.53 -4.76
N GLY A 64 -3.99 -31.31 -4.40
CA GLY A 64 -4.38 -31.46 -3.01
C GLY A 64 -4.83 -30.15 -2.39
N ASN A 65 -4.10 -29.70 -1.37
CA ASN A 65 -4.33 -28.42 -0.72
C ASN A 65 -3.41 -27.30 -1.23
N ASP A 66 -2.48 -27.61 -2.16
CA ASP A 66 -1.50 -26.64 -2.65
C ASP A 66 -1.94 -25.97 -3.95
N LEU A 67 -1.40 -24.81 -4.24
CA LEU A 67 -1.48 -24.12 -5.53
C LEU A 67 -0.23 -24.41 -6.35
N ILE A 68 -0.42 -24.66 -7.65
CA ILE A 68 0.65 -24.70 -8.62
C ILE A 68 0.49 -23.49 -9.54
N ILE A 69 1.34 -22.48 -9.38
CA ILE A 69 1.30 -21.26 -10.19
C ILE A 69 2.52 -21.22 -11.10
N ASN A 70 2.29 -21.20 -12.41
CA ASN A 70 3.35 -21.28 -13.42
C ASN A 70 4.34 -22.45 -13.17
N GLY A 71 3.80 -23.61 -12.75
CA GLY A 71 4.57 -24.81 -12.44
C GLY A 71 5.28 -24.80 -11.07
N LYS A 72 5.22 -23.72 -10.30
CA LYS A 72 5.78 -23.63 -8.95
C LYS A 72 4.73 -23.99 -7.89
N ARG A 73 5.10 -24.89 -6.99
CA ARG A 73 4.27 -25.31 -5.86
C ARG A 73 4.31 -24.25 -4.75
N ILE A 74 3.14 -23.86 -4.26
CA ILE A 74 2.95 -22.94 -3.15
C ILE A 74 2.07 -23.66 -2.13
N HIS A 75 2.61 -23.86 -0.93
CA HIS A 75 1.88 -24.51 0.17
C HIS A 75 0.74 -23.63 0.66
N VAL A 76 -0.45 -24.21 0.79
CA VAL A 76 -1.62 -23.51 1.31
C VAL A 76 -2.05 -24.10 2.65
N THR A 77 -2.22 -23.21 3.63
CA THR A 77 -2.71 -23.55 4.97
C THR A 77 -4.01 -22.79 5.26
N ALA A 78 -4.80 -23.29 6.23
CA ALA A 78 -6.04 -22.66 6.69
C ALA A 78 -6.01 -22.49 8.22
N GLU A 79 -4.97 -21.81 8.69
CA GLU A 79 -4.68 -21.62 10.11
C GLU A 79 -5.16 -20.24 10.58
N ARG A 80 -5.86 -20.21 11.74
CA ARG A 80 -6.38 -18.95 12.31
C ARG A 80 -5.34 -18.22 13.13
N ASP A 81 -4.48 -18.93 13.84
CA ASP A 81 -3.45 -18.32 14.67
C ASP A 81 -2.10 -18.34 13.95
N PRO A 82 -1.53 -17.18 13.60
CA PRO A 82 -0.25 -17.13 12.92
C PRO A 82 0.91 -17.84 13.63
N ALA A 83 0.82 -18.05 14.94
CA ALA A 83 1.82 -18.79 15.71
C ALA A 83 1.95 -20.26 15.30
N ASN A 84 0.91 -20.83 14.69
CA ASN A 84 0.88 -22.23 14.23
C ASN A 84 1.27 -22.38 12.75
N LEU A 85 1.61 -21.29 12.06
CA LEU A 85 1.99 -21.35 10.65
C LEU A 85 3.34 -22.07 10.47
N PRO A 86 3.53 -22.86 9.40
CA PRO A 86 4.75 -23.65 9.21
C PRO A 86 5.91 -22.82 8.62
N HIS A 87 6.15 -21.61 9.15
CA HIS A 87 7.18 -20.72 8.63
C HIS A 87 8.58 -21.32 8.72
N ALA A 88 8.93 -21.93 9.86
CA ALA A 88 10.22 -22.60 10.04
C ALA A 88 10.41 -23.75 9.05
N ALA A 89 9.39 -24.61 8.89
CA ALA A 89 9.44 -25.76 7.98
C ALA A 89 9.57 -25.33 6.51
N ASN A 90 8.93 -24.23 6.12
CA ASN A 90 8.99 -23.68 4.76
C ASN A 90 10.22 -22.78 4.54
N GLY A 91 11.02 -22.54 5.57
CA GLY A 91 12.20 -21.67 5.51
C GLY A 91 11.86 -20.22 5.18
N VAL A 92 10.76 -19.69 5.74
CA VAL A 92 10.27 -18.33 5.46
C VAL A 92 11.23 -17.28 6.02
N ASP A 93 11.72 -16.42 5.17
CA ASP A 93 12.54 -15.27 5.56
C ASP A 93 11.65 -14.10 6.00
N ILE A 94 10.62 -13.76 5.20
CA ILE A 94 9.72 -12.65 5.49
C ILE A 94 8.27 -13.13 5.41
N ALA A 95 7.49 -12.93 6.47
CA ALA A 95 6.05 -13.12 6.47
C ALA A 95 5.35 -11.81 6.10
N PHE A 96 4.50 -11.82 5.08
CA PHE A 96 3.61 -10.72 4.74
C PHE A 96 2.29 -10.90 5.47
N GLU A 97 1.99 -10.01 6.40
CA GLU A 97 0.72 -10.00 7.13
C GLU A 97 -0.31 -9.16 6.35
N CYS A 98 -1.22 -9.84 5.66
CA CYS A 98 -2.20 -9.23 4.75
C CYS A 98 -3.66 -9.48 5.18
N THR A 99 -3.90 -9.98 6.39
CA THR A 99 -5.26 -10.25 6.88
C THR A 99 -6.02 -8.98 7.29
N GLY A 100 -5.29 -7.93 7.69
CA GLY A 100 -5.84 -6.73 8.31
C GLY A 100 -6.25 -6.91 9.79
N PHE A 101 -6.06 -8.10 10.37
CA PHE A 101 -6.40 -8.37 11.78
C PHE A 101 -5.20 -8.20 12.72
N PHE A 102 -4.02 -8.61 12.30
CA PHE A 102 -2.80 -8.62 13.13
C PHE A 102 -1.96 -7.36 12.88
N THR A 103 -2.56 -6.20 13.12
CA THR A 103 -1.96 -4.89 12.83
C THR A 103 -1.29 -4.26 14.06
N ASN A 104 -0.54 -5.06 14.80
CA ASN A 104 0.21 -4.63 15.97
C ASN A 104 1.44 -5.52 16.20
N ARG A 105 2.30 -5.11 17.15
CA ARG A 105 3.50 -5.88 17.51
C ARG A 105 3.19 -7.31 17.91
N GLU A 106 2.14 -7.54 18.71
CA GLU A 106 1.77 -8.87 19.21
C GLU A 106 1.39 -9.80 18.05
N GLY A 107 0.62 -9.29 17.08
CA GLY A 107 0.28 -10.02 15.86
C GLY A 107 1.51 -10.37 15.02
N GLY A 108 2.42 -9.40 14.84
CA GLY A 108 3.69 -9.63 14.15
C GLY A 108 4.59 -10.63 14.88
N GLN A 109 4.63 -10.60 16.21
CA GLN A 109 5.43 -11.51 17.02
C GLN A 109 5.05 -12.98 16.79
N LYS A 110 3.76 -13.28 16.60
CA LYS A 110 3.29 -14.64 16.30
C LYS A 110 3.96 -15.25 15.05
N HIS A 111 4.20 -14.45 14.02
CA HIS A 111 4.91 -14.91 12.82
C HIS A 111 6.39 -15.18 13.10
N LEU A 112 7.03 -14.38 13.94
CA LEU A 112 8.41 -14.63 14.37
C LEU A 112 8.49 -15.92 15.21
N ASP A 113 7.55 -16.13 16.12
CA ASP A 113 7.46 -17.35 16.95
C ASP A 113 7.23 -18.60 16.10
N ALA A 114 6.51 -18.48 14.99
CA ALA A 114 6.32 -19.52 13.97
C ALA A 114 7.56 -19.76 13.10
N GLY A 115 8.60 -18.94 13.22
CA GLY A 115 9.91 -19.13 12.58
C GLY A 115 10.19 -18.23 11.37
N ALA A 116 9.36 -17.24 11.07
CA ALA A 116 9.74 -16.20 10.13
C ALA A 116 10.86 -15.33 10.71
N LYS A 117 11.83 -14.90 9.88
CA LYS A 117 12.91 -14.03 10.35
C LYS A 117 12.47 -12.57 10.50
N ARG A 118 11.51 -12.14 9.69
CA ARG A 118 10.94 -10.78 9.67
C ARG A 118 9.47 -10.80 9.29
N VAL A 119 8.76 -9.72 9.63
CA VAL A 119 7.34 -9.54 9.31
C VAL A 119 7.13 -8.18 8.66
N LEU A 120 6.40 -8.14 7.55
CA LEU A 120 5.95 -6.92 6.90
C LEU A 120 4.43 -6.87 6.90
N ILE A 121 3.86 -5.90 7.63
CA ILE A 121 2.41 -5.74 7.80
C ILE A 121 1.89 -4.80 6.70
N SER A 122 0.88 -5.23 5.97
CA SER A 122 0.25 -4.50 4.85
C SER A 122 -0.79 -3.46 5.28
N ALA A 123 -0.61 -2.87 6.46
CA ALA A 123 -1.52 -1.90 7.05
C ALA A 123 -0.76 -1.01 8.05
N PRO A 124 -1.30 0.17 8.43
CA PRO A 124 -0.83 0.88 9.61
C PRO A 124 -0.88 -0.02 10.83
N ALA A 125 0.20 -0.07 11.60
CA ALA A 125 0.32 -0.99 12.73
C ALA A 125 0.89 -0.32 13.96
N LYS A 126 0.42 -0.77 15.15
CA LYS A 126 0.81 -0.18 16.43
C LYS A 126 1.96 -0.94 17.09
N GLY A 127 2.92 -0.20 17.68
CA GLY A 127 4.02 -0.76 18.46
C GLY A 127 5.04 -1.56 17.65
N VAL A 128 5.04 -1.45 16.32
CA VAL A 128 6.02 -2.06 15.41
C VAL A 128 7.38 -1.35 15.52
N ASP A 129 8.43 -1.97 14.99
CA ASP A 129 9.78 -1.43 15.06
C ASP A 129 9.93 -0.19 14.20
N LEU A 130 9.30 -0.18 13.01
CA LEU A 130 9.30 0.95 12.08
C LEU A 130 8.07 0.93 11.19
N THR A 131 7.48 2.11 10.98
CA THR A 131 6.54 2.35 9.87
C THR A 131 7.34 2.88 8.68
N VAL A 132 7.24 2.21 7.53
CA VAL A 132 8.01 2.52 6.32
C VAL A 132 7.11 2.97 5.19
N VAL A 133 7.53 4.03 4.53
CA VAL A 133 7.10 4.40 3.17
C VAL A 133 8.33 4.36 2.28
N PHE A 134 8.33 3.45 1.32
CA PHE A 134 9.45 3.31 0.38
C PHE A 134 9.65 4.59 -0.44
N GLY A 135 10.89 5.02 -0.64
CA GLY A 135 11.24 6.31 -1.24
C GLY A 135 11.26 7.47 -0.24
N VAL A 136 10.72 7.30 0.98
CA VAL A 136 10.64 8.36 1.99
C VAL A 136 11.60 8.11 3.15
N ASN A 137 11.50 6.95 3.80
CA ASN A 137 12.29 6.62 4.99
C ASN A 137 12.78 5.16 5.02
N HIS A 138 12.74 4.45 3.90
CA HIS A 138 13.15 3.03 3.83
C HIS A 138 14.64 2.82 4.15
N GLU A 139 15.47 3.83 3.97
CA GLU A 139 16.88 3.83 4.35
C GLU A 139 17.10 3.75 5.87
N LYS A 140 16.06 4.02 6.68
CA LYS A 140 16.11 3.86 8.15
C LYS A 140 15.94 2.42 8.60
N LEU A 141 15.61 1.50 7.68
CA LEU A 141 15.55 0.08 8.01
C LEU A 141 16.90 -0.44 8.45
N SER A 142 16.92 -1.24 9.51
CA SER A 142 18.11 -1.86 10.07
C SER A 142 17.89 -3.34 10.39
N ALA A 143 18.97 -4.05 10.72
CA ALA A 143 18.92 -5.45 11.10
C ALA A 143 18.05 -5.71 12.35
N ASP A 144 17.85 -4.72 13.20
CA ASP A 144 17.08 -4.82 14.44
C ASP A 144 15.56 -4.71 14.20
N HIS A 145 15.14 -4.12 13.08
CA HIS A 145 13.73 -3.96 12.75
C HIS A 145 13.14 -5.28 12.22
N LYS A 146 12.48 -6.05 13.08
CA LYS A 146 11.94 -7.37 12.76
C LYS A 146 10.47 -7.30 12.33
N ILE A 147 9.69 -6.40 12.91
CA ILE A 147 8.26 -6.21 12.63
C ILE A 147 8.06 -4.81 12.09
N VAL A 148 7.75 -4.72 10.80
CA VAL A 148 7.68 -3.47 10.03
C VAL A 148 6.27 -3.29 9.47
N SER A 149 5.75 -2.06 9.51
CA SER A 149 4.52 -1.66 8.83
C SER A 149 4.84 -0.97 7.51
N ASN A 150 4.15 -1.33 6.44
CA ASN A 150 4.22 -0.64 5.14
C ASN A 150 3.28 0.58 5.07
N ALA A 151 2.80 1.08 6.20
CA ALA A 151 1.81 2.16 6.30
C ALA A 151 0.49 1.85 5.56
N SER A 152 -0.25 2.86 5.13
CA SER A 152 -1.44 2.71 4.29
C SER A 152 -1.16 3.07 2.83
N CYS A 153 -2.04 2.66 1.91
CA CYS A 153 -1.97 3.06 0.50
C CYS A 153 -2.02 4.59 0.34
N THR A 154 -2.88 5.27 1.11
CA THR A 154 -2.98 6.73 1.10
C THR A 154 -1.71 7.41 1.64
N THR A 155 -1.10 6.86 2.70
CA THR A 155 0.18 7.38 3.22
C THR A 155 1.30 7.19 2.20
N ASN A 156 1.32 6.05 1.48
CA ASN A 156 2.28 5.80 0.40
C ASN A 156 2.10 6.77 -0.78
N CYS A 157 0.89 7.24 -1.06
CA CYS A 157 0.65 8.28 -2.06
C CYS A 157 1.08 9.67 -1.56
N LEU A 158 0.65 10.05 -0.36
CA LEU A 158 0.85 11.39 0.18
C LEU A 158 2.32 11.69 0.56
N ALA A 159 3.02 10.74 1.19
CA ALA A 159 4.31 11.02 1.80
C ALA A 159 5.43 11.34 0.80
N PRO A 160 5.58 10.66 -0.36
CA PRO A 160 6.58 11.03 -1.37
C PRO A 160 6.38 12.44 -1.91
N MET A 161 5.14 12.81 -2.25
CA MET A 161 4.78 14.14 -2.71
C MET A 161 5.05 15.19 -1.62
N ALA A 162 4.60 14.94 -0.39
CA ALA A 162 4.80 15.85 0.74
C ALA A 162 6.29 16.04 1.07
N LYS A 163 7.13 15.00 0.92
CA LYS A 163 8.58 15.08 1.09
C LYS A 163 9.19 16.09 0.12
N VAL A 164 8.92 15.93 -1.18
CA VAL A 164 9.46 16.83 -2.22
C VAL A 164 9.05 18.28 -1.94
N LEU A 165 7.78 18.51 -1.68
CA LEU A 165 7.24 19.86 -1.44
C LEU A 165 7.79 20.47 -0.14
N HIS A 166 7.89 19.67 0.91
CA HIS A 166 8.41 20.16 2.20
C HIS A 166 9.89 20.51 2.15
N GLU A 167 10.71 19.67 1.51
CA GLU A 167 12.16 19.88 1.39
C GLU A 167 12.48 21.07 0.46
N SER A 168 11.61 21.39 -0.51
CA SER A 168 11.87 22.42 -1.52
C SER A 168 11.28 23.80 -1.18
N ILE A 169 9.99 23.85 -0.85
CA ILE A 169 9.26 25.10 -0.60
C ILE A 169 8.72 25.22 0.83
N GLY A 170 8.84 24.13 1.61
CA GLY A 170 8.33 24.02 2.96
C GLY A 170 6.81 23.87 3.02
N ILE A 171 6.33 23.10 3.97
CA ILE A 171 4.91 23.00 4.34
C ILE A 171 4.78 23.54 5.76
N GLU A 172 4.01 24.62 5.95
CA GLU A 172 3.67 25.14 7.27
C GLU A 172 2.53 24.35 7.90
N ARG A 173 1.43 24.19 7.12
CA ARG A 173 0.22 23.44 7.48
C ARG A 173 -0.55 23.10 6.23
N GLY A 174 -1.33 22.03 6.29
CA GLY A 174 -2.18 21.64 5.16
C GLY A 174 -3.27 20.67 5.56
N LEU A 175 -4.26 20.58 4.69
CA LEU A 175 -5.34 19.60 4.76
C LEU A 175 -5.30 18.71 3.53
N MET A 176 -5.50 17.42 3.74
CA MET A 176 -5.61 16.43 2.69
C MET A 176 -7.01 15.84 2.68
N THR A 177 -7.59 15.73 1.51
CA THR A 177 -8.78 14.90 1.29
C THR A 177 -8.41 13.76 0.35
N THR A 178 -8.61 12.52 0.76
CA THR A 178 -8.55 11.41 -0.21
C THR A 178 -9.96 11.08 -0.69
N ILE A 179 -10.17 11.17 -2.00
CA ILE A 179 -11.34 10.62 -2.69
C ILE A 179 -10.97 9.16 -3.00
N HIS A 180 -11.53 8.24 -2.22
CA HIS A 180 -11.04 6.88 -2.14
C HIS A 180 -12.06 5.87 -2.65
N SER A 181 -11.61 4.93 -3.46
CA SER A 181 -12.45 3.80 -3.87
C SER A 181 -12.96 3.02 -2.64
N TYR A 182 -14.09 2.33 -2.78
CA TYR A 182 -14.58 1.49 -1.70
C TYR A 182 -13.65 0.27 -1.50
N THR A 183 -13.66 -0.25 -0.29
CA THR A 183 -12.85 -1.44 0.08
C THR A 183 -13.73 -2.46 0.80
N ASN A 184 -13.22 -3.67 1.01
CA ASN A 184 -13.94 -4.73 1.71
C ASN A 184 -14.31 -4.41 3.17
N ASP A 185 -13.78 -3.35 3.74
CA ASP A 185 -14.22 -2.80 5.04
C ASP A 185 -15.65 -2.26 4.96
N GLN A 186 -16.04 -1.75 3.79
CA GLN A 186 -17.39 -1.19 3.56
C GLN A 186 -18.40 -2.29 3.24
N LYS A 187 -19.68 -1.97 3.44
CA LYS A 187 -20.78 -2.89 3.21
C LYS A 187 -21.38 -2.71 1.82
N ILE A 188 -21.75 -3.81 1.16
CA ILE A 188 -22.42 -3.77 -0.14
C ILE A 188 -23.78 -3.12 0.00
N LEU A 189 -24.58 -3.57 0.99
CA LEU A 189 -25.85 -2.96 1.42
C LEU A 189 -25.73 -2.54 2.88
N ASP A 190 -26.71 -1.75 3.37
CA ASP A 190 -26.73 -1.25 4.74
C ASP A 190 -26.58 -2.40 5.76
N GLN A 191 -25.53 -2.36 6.55
CA GLN A 191 -25.21 -3.37 7.56
C GLN A 191 -24.40 -2.75 8.70
N ILE A 192 -24.52 -3.29 9.91
CA ILE A 192 -23.79 -2.80 11.09
C ILE A 192 -22.30 -2.70 10.82
N HIS A 193 -21.75 -1.52 11.17
CA HIS A 193 -20.33 -1.20 11.12
C HIS A 193 -19.98 -0.27 12.30
N SER A 194 -18.74 -0.29 12.78
CA SER A 194 -18.29 0.60 13.88
C SER A 194 -18.34 2.08 13.49
N ASP A 195 -18.10 2.42 12.22
CA ASP A 195 -18.37 3.73 11.65
C ASP A 195 -19.79 3.73 11.05
N PRO A 196 -20.75 4.52 11.57
CA PRO A 196 -22.10 4.55 11.06
C PRO A 196 -22.24 4.98 9.58
N ARG A 197 -21.30 5.74 9.06
CA ARG A 197 -21.25 6.14 7.66
C ARG A 197 -20.81 5.00 6.75
N ARG A 198 -19.79 4.21 7.16
CA ARG A 198 -19.36 3.00 6.44
C ARG A 198 -20.37 1.85 6.54
N ALA A 199 -21.36 1.95 7.42
CA ALA A 199 -22.49 1.03 7.51
C ALA A 199 -23.44 1.10 6.30
N ARG A 200 -23.33 2.15 5.48
CA ARG A 200 -24.21 2.39 4.33
C ARG A 200 -23.63 1.75 3.05
N ALA A 201 -24.54 1.48 2.10
CA ALA A 201 -24.22 0.81 0.83
C ALA A 201 -23.10 1.52 0.06
N ALA A 202 -21.98 0.83 -0.13
CA ALA A 202 -20.74 1.40 -0.67
C ALA A 202 -20.87 1.89 -2.11
N ALA A 203 -21.56 1.12 -2.97
CA ALA A 203 -21.68 1.42 -4.39
C ALA A 203 -22.77 2.45 -4.73
N MET A 204 -23.47 3.00 -3.73
CA MET A 204 -24.58 3.96 -3.91
C MET A 204 -24.31 5.31 -3.26
N ASN A 205 -23.26 5.44 -2.47
CA ASN A 205 -23.06 6.62 -1.63
C ASN A 205 -21.64 7.18 -1.73
N MET A 206 -21.52 8.50 -1.68
CA MET A 206 -20.29 9.17 -1.26
C MET A 206 -20.28 9.21 0.27
N ILE A 207 -19.26 8.64 0.90
CA ILE A 207 -19.20 8.39 2.33
C ILE A 207 -18.03 9.14 2.96
N PRO A 208 -18.26 10.30 3.61
CA PRO A 208 -17.22 10.95 4.41
C PRO A 208 -16.85 10.08 5.62
N THR A 209 -15.57 9.89 5.86
CA THR A 209 -15.07 9.09 6.97
C THR A 209 -13.68 9.58 7.40
N SER A 210 -13.23 9.16 8.56
CA SER A 210 -11.90 9.50 9.06
C SER A 210 -10.81 8.73 8.29
N THR A 211 -9.62 9.31 8.25
CA THR A 211 -8.40 8.65 7.84
C THR A 211 -7.24 9.11 8.73
N GLY A 212 -6.39 8.17 9.12
CA GLY A 212 -5.14 8.48 9.82
C GLY A 212 -3.96 8.77 8.88
N ALA A 213 -4.17 8.76 7.56
CA ALA A 213 -3.08 8.79 6.59
C ALA A 213 -2.25 10.08 6.62
N ALA A 214 -2.90 11.24 6.81
CA ALA A 214 -2.20 12.53 6.90
C ALA A 214 -1.38 12.63 8.20
N VAL A 215 -1.94 12.18 9.31
CA VAL A 215 -1.25 12.13 10.61
C VAL A 215 -0.06 11.17 10.56
N ALA A 216 -0.23 10.02 9.89
CA ALA A 216 0.82 9.02 9.72
C ALA A 216 2.02 9.51 8.88
N VAL A 217 1.85 10.54 8.04
CA VAL A 217 2.99 11.20 7.37
C VAL A 217 3.99 11.73 8.38
N GLY A 218 3.52 12.24 9.53
CA GLY A 218 4.39 12.70 10.60
C GLY A 218 5.22 11.59 11.29
N GLU A 219 4.89 10.31 11.10
CA GLU A 219 5.70 9.18 11.58
C GLU A 219 6.90 8.92 10.67
N VAL A 220 6.72 9.08 9.35
CA VAL A 220 7.76 8.83 8.34
C VAL A 220 8.55 10.08 7.98
N LEU A 221 7.94 11.27 8.12
CA LEU A 221 8.53 12.60 7.96
C LEU A 221 8.30 13.43 9.24
N PRO A 222 9.16 13.28 10.26
CA PRO A 222 8.97 13.91 11.58
C PRO A 222 8.76 15.44 11.56
N ASP A 223 9.37 16.13 10.60
CA ASP A 223 9.26 17.58 10.42
C ASP A 223 7.83 18.03 10.02
N LEU A 224 7.00 17.10 9.53
CA LEU A 224 5.59 17.34 9.22
C LEU A 224 4.63 16.92 10.32
N LYS A 225 5.15 16.45 11.47
CA LYS A 225 4.30 16.05 12.59
C LYS A 225 3.44 17.21 13.09
N GLY A 226 2.12 17.01 13.07
CA GLY A 226 1.12 18.00 13.49
C GLY A 226 0.86 19.13 12.47
N LYS A 227 1.48 19.08 11.28
CA LYS A 227 1.26 20.09 10.22
C LYS A 227 0.24 19.65 9.18
N LEU A 228 0.01 18.35 9.05
CA LEU A 228 -0.96 17.78 8.11
C LEU A 228 -2.07 17.06 8.87
N ASP A 229 -3.30 17.29 8.46
CA ASP A 229 -4.48 16.53 8.85
C ASP A 229 -5.35 16.28 7.63
N GLY A 230 -6.39 15.45 7.75
CA GLY A 230 -7.23 15.16 6.61
C GLY A 230 -8.39 14.24 6.87
N SER A 231 -9.16 14.05 5.80
CA SER A 231 -10.35 13.19 5.77
C SER A 231 -10.37 12.33 4.53
N SER A 232 -11.29 11.35 4.52
CA SER A 232 -11.55 10.50 3.36
C SER A 232 -13.00 10.63 2.93
N ILE A 233 -13.21 10.67 1.62
CA ILE A 233 -14.54 10.51 1.01
C ILE A 233 -14.49 9.22 0.19
N ARG A 234 -15.22 8.18 0.64
CA ARG A 234 -15.38 6.95 -0.14
C ARG A 234 -16.39 7.18 -1.25
N VAL A 235 -16.06 6.72 -2.45
CA VAL A 235 -16.88 6.91 -3.66
C VAL A 235 -17.23 5.56 -4.31
N PRO A 236 -18.30 5.49 -5.13
CA PRO A 236 -18.73 4.26 -5.82
C PRO A 236 -17.79 3.84 -6.97
N THR A 237 -16.51 3.72 -6.69
CA THR A 237 -15.45 3.32 -7.63
C THR A 237 -14.70 2.13 -7.04
N PRO A 238 -14.49 1.03 -7.81
CA PRO A 238 -13.94 -0.22 -7.25
C PRO A 238 -12.44 -0.16 -6.97
N ASN A 239 -11.69 0.67 -7.70
CA ASN A 239 -10.24 0.82 -7.54
C ASN A 239 -9.80 2.19 -8.07
N VAL A 240 -8.59 2.57 -7.74
CA VAL A 240 -7.95 3.88 -7.96
C VAL A 240 -8.59 4.98 -7.10
N SER A 241 -7.74 5.63 -6.39
CA SER A 241 -8.06 6.71 -5.46
C SER A 241 -7.21 7.94 -5.79
N VAL A 242 -7.56 9.08 -5.23
CA VAL A 242 -6.81 10.32 -5.41
C VAL A 242 -6.62 11.04 -4.08
N VAL A 243 -5.46 11.62 -3.89
CA VAL A 243 -5.14 12.55 -2.81
C VAL A 243 -5.22 13.97 -3.35
N ASP A 244 -6.00 14.80 -2.71
CA ASP A 244 -6.07 16.27 -2.91
C ASP A 244 -5.43 16.92 -1.69
N LEU A 245 -4.21 17.46 -1.86
CA LEU A 245 -3.46 18.14 -0.81
C LEU A 245 -3.50 19.64 -1.03
N THR A 246 -4.05 20.36 -0.06
CA THR A 246 -3.98 21.84 -0.02
C THR A 246 -3.15 22.27 1.18
N PHE A 247 -2.14 23.12 0.96
CA PHE A 247 -1.22 23.54 2.02
C PHE A 247 -0.71 24.98 1.85
N THR A 248 -0.26 25.57 2.96
CA THR A 248 0.46 26.83 2.99
C THR A 248 1.96 26.56 2.88
N PRO A 249 2.66 27.04 1.84
CA PRO A 249 4.11 26.94 1.73
C PRO A 249 4.81 27.93 2.66
N LYS A 250 6.07 27.66 3.02
CA LYS A 250 6.88 28.60 3.85
C LYS A 250 7.38 29.82 3.06
N ARG A 251 7.37 29.78 1.76
CA ARG A 251 7.72 30.87 0.88
C ARG A 251 6.79 30.88 -0.32
N ASP A 252 6.70 32.04 -0.96
CA ASP A 252 5.92 32.17 -2.20
C ASP A 252 6.43 31.19 -3.29
N THR A 253 5.51 30.66 -4.08
CA THR A 253 5.80 29.71 -5.15
C THR A 253 4.83 29.92 -6.33
N THR A 254 5.06 29.21 -7.43
CA THR A 254 4.21 29.21 -8.62
C THR A 254 3.82 27.80 -9.05
N VAL A 255 2.84 27.66 -9.92
CA VAL A 255 2.42 26.37 -10.50
C VAL A 255 3.60 25.71 -11.21
N GLU A 256 4.35 26.48 -12.00
CA GLU A 256 5.49 26.01 -12.79
C GLU A 256 6.59 25.47 -11.88
N GLU A 257 6.87 26.15 -10.77
CA GLU A 257 7.87 25.69 -9.80
C GLU A 257 7.41 24.39 -9.11
N VAL A 258 6.18 24.32 -8.62
CA VAL A 258 5.63 23.13 -7.97
C VAL A 258 5.67 21.92 -8.90
N ASN A 259 5.18 22.09 -10.14
CA ASN A 259 5.18 21.03 -11.15
C ASN A 259 6.61 20.62 -11.54
N GLY A 260 7.51 21.58 -11.70
CA GLY A 260 8.91 21.32 -12.02
C GLY A 260 9.64 20.50 -10.95
N LEU A 261 9.41 20.82 -9.67
CA LEU A 261 9.98 20.08 -8.53
C LEU A 261 9.48 18.64 -8.48
N LEU A 262 8.17 18.43 -8.63
CA LEU A 262 7.55 17.10 -8.59
C LEU A 262 7.97 16.26 -9.80
N LYS A 263 8.02 16.84 -11.00
CA LYS A 263 8.50 16.18 -12.22
C LYS A 263 9.95 15.73 -12.08
N ALA A 264 10.82 16.62 -11.62
CA ALA A 264 12.23 16.31 -11.42
C ALA A 264 12.43 15.17 -10.40
N ALA A 265 11.65 15.14 -9.33
CA ALA A 265 11.69 14.05 -8.36
C ALA A 265 11.19 12.72 -8.95
N ALA A 266 10.11 12.75 -9.74
CA ALA A 266 9.56 11.56 -10.41
C ALA A 266 10.52 10.96 -11.45
N GLU A 267 11.23 11.81 -12.19
CA GLU A 267 12.24 11.38 -13.16
C GLU A 267 13.59 11.00 -12.52
N GLY A 268 13.83 11.46 -11.29
CA GLY A 268 15.08 11.33 -10.54
C GLY A 268 15.00 10.41 -9.31
N ALA A 269 15.16 11.02 -8.14
CA ALA A 269 15.34 10.29 -6.87
C ALA A 269 14.14 9.41 -6.45
N LEU A 270 12.93 9.73 -6.90
CA LEU A 270 11.72 8.97 -6.60
C LEU A 270 11.18 8.19 -7.82
N LYS A 271 12.00 7.97 -8.84
CA LYS A 271 11.61 7.20 -10.02
C LYS A 271 11.07 5.81 -9.62
N GLY A 272 9.89 5.45 -10.14
CA GLY A 272 9.18 4.20 -9.83
C GLY A 272 8.37 4.24 -8.52
N VAL A 273 8.49 5.33 -7.73
CA VAL A 273 7.67 5.60 -6.56
C VAL A 273 6.70 6.74 -6.83
N LEU A 274 7.23 7.87 -7.28
CA LEU A 274 6.50 9.03 -7.76
C LEU A 274 6.48 9.00 -9.29
N ALA A 275 5.33 9.26 -9.88
CA ALA A 275 5.13 9.49 -11.30
C ALA A 275 4.50 10.86 -11.55
N TYR A 276 4.42 11.28 -12.81
CA TYR A 276 3.94 12.59 -13.20
C TYR A 276 3.22 12.49 -14.54
N THR A 277 2.07 13.11 -14.66
CA THR A 277 1.32 13.24 -15.92
C THR A 277 0.94 14.68 -16.19
N ASP A 278 0.90 15.05 -17.48
CA ASP A 278 0.34 16.28 -18.02
C ASP A 278 -0.79 15.99 -19.01
N GLU A 279 -1.33 14.77 -18.98
CA GLU A 279 -2.48 14.34 -19.74
C GLU A 279 -3.78 14.45 -18.92
N PRO A 280 -4.92 14.78 -19.55
CA PRO A 280 -6.22 14.87 -18.87
C PRO A 280 -6.82 13.46 -18.62
N LEU A 281 -6.26 12.74 -17.66
CA LEU A 281 -6.61 11.36 -17.33
C LEU A 281 -7.66 11.30 -16.21
N VAL A 282 -8.28 10.13 -16.06
CA VAL A 282 -9.25 9.82 -15.01
C VAL A 282 -8.87 8.53 -14.27
N SER A 283 -9.55 8.23 -13.17
CA SER A 283 -9.17 7.14 -12.27
C SER A 283 -8.88 5.80 -12.96
N ILE A 284 -9.66 5.41 -13.97
CA ILE A 284 -9.50 4.09 -14.62
C ILE A 284 -8.17 3.96 -15.37
N ASP A 285 -7.60 5.07 -15.83
CA ASP A 285 -6.34 5.10 -16.57
C ASP A 285 -5.14 4.71 -15.69
N PHE A 286 -5.29 4.85 -14.37
CA PHE A 286 -4.29 4.46 -13.37
C PHE A 286 -4.53 3.07 -12.77
N ASN A 287 -5.51 2.31 -13.29
CA ASN A 287 -5.72 0.94 -12.82
C ASN A 287 -4.52 0.07 -13.19
N HIS A 288 -3.96 -0.61 -12.21
CA HIS A 288 -2.76 -1.43 -12.35
C HIS A 288 -1.46 -0.60 -12.53
N ASP A 289 -1.48 0.69 -12.17
CA ASP A 289 -0.27 1.52 -12.11
C ASP A 289 0.57 1.12 -10.88
N PRO A 290 1.86 0.75 -11.06
CA PRO A 290 2.73 0.37 -9.96
C PRO A 290 3.26 1.57 -9.14
N ALA A 291 3.07 2.80 -9.57
CA ALA A 291 3.49 3.98 -8.83
C ALA A 291 2.70 4.12 -7.52
N SER A 292 3.36 4.65 -6.49
CA SER A 292 2.69 5.00 -5.23
C SER A 292 1.83 6.26 -5.37
N SER A 293 2.23 7.15 -6.26
CA SER A 293 1.72 8.52 -6.35
C SER A 293 2.00 9.06 -7.75
N THR A 294 0.97 9.32 -8.55
CA THR A 294 1.11 9.90 -9.89
C THR A 294 0.53 11.30 -9.87
N ILE A 295 1.41 12.31 -9.92
CA ILE A 295 1.03 13.72 -9.89
C ILE A 295 0.25 14.09 -11.14
N ASP A 296 -0.92 14.68 -10.95
CA ASP A 296 -1.72 15.30 -11.99
C ASP A 296 -1.36 16.79 -12.09
N SER A 297 -0.49 17.14 -13.02
CA SER A 297 0.02 18.50 -13.13
C SER A 297 -1.00 19.52 -13.61
N LEU A 298 -2.06 19.06 -14.29
CA LEU A 298 -3.14 19.92 -14.77
C LEU A 298 -4.02 20.43 -13.63
N GLU A 299 -4.03 19.70 -12.50
CA GLU A 299 -4.79 20.01 -11.29
C GLU A 299 -3.99 20.77 -10.23
N THR A 300 -2.72 21.12 -10.52
CA THR A 300 -1.92 21.97 -9.63
C THR A 300 -2.44 23.41 -9.67
N ALA A 301 -2.71 23.99 -8.50
CA ALA A 301 -3.13 25.38 -8.38
C ALA A 301 -2.31 26.09 -7.29
N VAL A 302 -2.03 27.39 -7.54
CA VAL A 302 -1.37 28.27 -6.58
C VAL A 302 -2.12 29.59 -6.51
N LEU A 303 -2.62 29.94 -5.34
CA LEU A 303 -3.32 31.21 -5.12
C LEU A 303 -2.37 32.19 -4.42
N GLU A 304 -2.13 33.35 -5.05
CA GLU A 304 -1.30 34.45 -4.53
C GLU A 304 0.10 33.99 -4.05
N GLY A 305 0.64 32.92 -4.62
CA GLY A 305 1.91 32.33 -4.20
C GLY A 305 1.88 31.62 -2.82
N LYS A 306 0.77 31.65 -2.09
CA LYS A 306 0.69 31.34 -0.66
C LYS A 306 -0.25 30.17 -0.30
N LEU A 307 -1.06 29.71 -1.20
CA LEU A 307 -1.91 28.54 -1.03
C LEU A 307 -1.74 27.62 -2.23
N VAL A 308 -1.22 26.43 -1.98
CA VAL A 308 -0.89 25.45 -3.01
C VAL A 308 -1.85 24.26 -2.91
N ARG A 309 -2.40 23.83 -4.04
CA ARG A 309 -3.12 22.57 -4.17
C ARG A 309 -2.37 21.66 -5.14
N VAL A 310 -2.22 20.37 -4.78
CA VAL A 310 -1.64 19.33 -5.64
C VAL A 310 -2.53 18.11 -5.58
N LEU A 311 -2.81 17.53 -6.74
CA LEU A 311 -3.57 16.30 -6.89
C LEU A 311 -2.65 15.14 -7.26
N SER A 312 -2.87 13.97 -6.67
CA SER A 312 -2.10 12.76 -7.00
C SER A 312 -2.97 11.52 -7.00
N TRP A 313 -2.91 10.77 -8.11
CA TRP A 313 -3.59 9.49 -8.32
C TRP A 313 -2.78 8.33 -7.77
N TYR A 314 -3.45 7.27 -7.34
CA TYR A 314 -2.81 6.03 -6.94
C TYR A 314 -3.74 4.82 -7.07
N ASP A 315 -3.23 3.74 -7.63
CA ASP A 315 -3.89 2.44 -7.49
C ASP A 315 -3.69 1.94 -6.05
N ASN A 316 -4.74 2.05 -5.24
CA ASN A 316 -4.70 1.73 -3.82
C ASN A 316 -4.49 0.24 -3.52
N GLU A 317 -4.60 -0.64 -4.52
CA GLU A 317 -4.30 -2.06 -4.43
C GLU A 317 -2.94 -2.40 -5.07
N TRP A 318 -2.75 -2.05 -6.36
CA TRP A 318 -1.57 -2.47 -7.12
C TRP A 318 -0.31 -1.68 -6.75
N GLY A 319 -0.39 -0.35 -6.70
CA GLY A 319 0.73 0.49 -6.30
C GLY A 319 1.21 0.13 -4.89
N PHE A 320 0.27 -0.06 -3.94
CA PHE A 320 0.59 -0.49 -2.59
C PHE A 320 1.24 -1.89 -2.55
N SER A 321 0.74 -2.85 -3.34
CA SER A 321 1.31 -4.20 -3.42
C SER A 321 2.73 -4.19 -3.95
N ASN A 322 3.03 -3.34 -4.93
CA ASN A 322 4.40 -3.13 -5.41
C ASN A 322 5.33 -2.57 -4.32
N ARG A 323 4.85 -1.64 -3.50
CA ARG A 323 5.63 -1.11 -2.35
C ARG A 323 5.89 -2.16 -1.27
N MET A 324 5.01 -3.13 -1.09
CA MET A 324 5.29 -4.29 -0.23
C MET A 324 6.53 -5.06 -0.70
N LEU A 325 6.66 -5.27 -2.02
CA LEU A 325 7.82 -5.95 -2.59
C LEU A 325 9.10 -5.13 -2.41
N ASP A 326 9.04 -3.84 -2.70
CA ASP A 326 10.23 -2.97 -2.60
C ASP A 326 10.72 -2.86 -1.16
N THR A 327 9.82 -2.70 -0.19
CA THR A 327 10.15 -2.71 1.25
C THR A 327 10.72 -4.05 1.67
N ALA A 328 10.12 -5.17 1.22
CA ALA A 328 10.64 -6.51 1.49
C ALA A 328 12.04 -6.73 0.87
N GLY A 329 12.29 -6.18 -0.30
CA GLY A 329 13.61 -6.23 -0.95
C GLY A 329 14.70 -5.52 -0.13
N VAL A 330 14.36 -4.42 0.57
CA VAL A 330 15.30 -3.78 1.52
C VAL A 330 15.46 -4.65 2.76
N MET A 331 14.36 -5.16 3.33
CA MET A 331 14.41 -6.05 4.50
C MET A 331 15.22 -7.32 4.24
N ALA A 332 15.16 -7.87 3.03
CA ALA A 332 15.90 -9.06 2.62
C ALA A 332 17.41 -8.88 2.68
N LYS A 333 17.92 -7.69 2.36
CA LYS A 333 19.34 -7.36 2.43
C LYS A 333 19.87 -7.25 3.86
N LEU A 334 19.00 -7.25 4.84
CA LEU A 334 19.29 -7.10 6.27
C LEU A 334 19.16 -8.43 7.03
N ILE A 335 18.81 -9.55 6.35
CA ILE A 335 18.73 -10.89 6.91
C ILE A 335 20.11 -11.56 6.82
#